data_4f04274e537d5e89d282ea9fa36cba97
#
_entry.id   4f04274e537d5e89d282ea9fa36cba97
#
_cell.length_a   1.000
_cell.length_b   1.000
_cell.length_c   1.000
_cell.angle_alpha   90.00
_cell.angle_beta   90.00
_cell.angle_gamma   90.00
#
_symmetry.space_group_name_H-M   'P 1'
#
loop_
_entity.id
_entity.type
_entity.pdbx_description
1 polymer ?
#
loop_
_entity_poly.entity_id
_entity_poly.type
_entity_poly.pdbx_seq_one_letter_code
_entity_poly.pdbx_strand_id
1 'polypeptide(L)'
;MSVTDHRAHAPASVRCAVVTISDTRTHATDTSGRAIADLLGERGHQVVHRTIVRDEADEIHDVLEAALGRDDVDVVLTTGGTGISSRDGTFEIVGGLLEKPIDGFGELFRMLSYTDIGPAAMLTRACAGVARRKILVSMPGSEAAVRLAMHKLLLPELGHLVREARR
;
A
#
# COMPACT_ATOMS: atom_id res chain seq x y z
N MET A 1 3.85 -25.70 -9.69
CA MET A 1 4.85 -24.62 -9.84
C MET A 1 5.28 -24.17 -8.45
N SER A 2 6.58 -24.05 -8.24
CA SER A 2 7.11 -23.56 -6.96
C SER A 2 7.01 -22.03 -6.87
N VAL A 3 7.14 -21.46 -5.65
CA VAL A 3 7.23 -20.00 -5.44
C VAL A 3 8.34 -19.39 -6.31
N THR A 4 9.45 -20.12 -6.48
CA THR A 4 10.57 -19.70 -7.33
C THR A 4 10.16 -19.56 -8.79
N ASP A 5 9.36 -20.49 -9.32
CA ASP A 5 8.86 -20.44 -10.70
C ASP A 5 7.89 -19.26 -10.90
N HIS A 6 7.07 -18.97 -9.90
CA HIS A 6 6.14 -17.84 -9.95
C HIS A 6 6.87 -16.50 -9.98
N ARG A 7 7.93 -16.35 -9.18
CA ARG A 7 8.78 -15.15 -9.19
C ARG A 7 9.54 -14.97 -10.49
N ALA A 8 10.03 -16.05 -11.09
CA ALA A 8 10.79 -16.00 -12.35
C ALA A 8 9.99 -15.43 -13.53
N HIS A 9 8.65 -15.56 -13.50
CA HIS A 9 7.75 -15.06 -14.54
C HIS A 9 7.00 -13.76 -14.13
N ALA A 10 7.38 -13.17 -13.00
CA ALA A 10 6.81 -11.91 -12.54
C ALA A 10 7.35 -10.72 -13.36
N PRO A 11 6.55 -9.66 -13.56
CA PRO A 11 7.06 -8.46 -14.20
C PRO A 11 8.18 -7.83 -13.37
N ALA A 12 9.28 -7.51 -14.03
CA ALA A 12 10.44 -6.87 -13.39
C ALA A 12 10.14 -5.41 -12.95
N SER A 13 9.20 -4.75 -13.64
CA SER A 13 8.74 -3.41 -13.31
C SER A 13 7.22 -3.37 -13.28
N VAL A 14 6.67 -2.68 -12.29
CA VAL A 14 5.23 -2.43 -12.15
C VAL A 14 4.96 -0.92 -12.04
N ARG A 15 3.75 -0.52 -12.40
CA ARG A 15 3.31 0.89 -12.40
C ARG A 15 2.46 1.14 -11.17
N CYS A 16 2.87 2.08 -10.35
CA CYS A 16 2.29 2.33 -9.04
C CYS A 16 1.63 3.71 -8.97
N ALA A 17 0.47 3.76 -8.31
CA ALA A 17 -0.10 4.99 -7.78
C ALA A 17 0.17 5.06 -6.27
N VAL A 18 0.59 6.21 -5.79
CA VAL A 18 0.85 6.47 -4.36
C VAL A 18 -0.12 7.52 -3.87
N VAL A 19 -0.90 7.18 -2.84
CA VAL A 19 -1.90 8.05 -2.23
C VAL A 19 -1.56 8.28 -0.77
N THR A 20 -1.30 9.52 -0.39
CA THR A 20 -1.11 9.91 1.00
C THR A 20 -2.41 10.48 1.54
N ILE A 21 -2.90 9.92 2.65
CA ILE A 21 -4.09 10.39 3.35
C ILE A 21 -3.63 11.24 4.54
N SER A 22 -3.89 12.54 4.49
CA SER A 22 -3.47 13.48 5.54
C SER A 22 -4.18 14.82 5.42
N ASP A 23 -4.62 15.36 6.56
CA ASP A 23 -5.18 16.71 6.66
C ASP A 23 -4.10 17.81 6.66
N THR A 24 -2.84 17.47 6.94
CA THR A 24 -1.79 18.45 7.21
C THR A 24 -0.58 18.38 6.29
N ARG A 25 -0.38 17.25 5.60
CA ARG A 25 0.79 17.07 4.72
C ARG A 25 0.61 17.81 3.40
N THR A 26 1.72 18.32 2.90
CA THR A 26 1.88 18.84 1.53
C THR A 26 2.90 17.99 0.79
N HIS A 27 3.05 18.17 -0.52
CA HIS A 27 4.10 17.47 -1.27
C HIS A 27 5.51 17.72 -0.71
N ALA A 28 5.76 18.87 -0.10
CA ALA A 28 7.04 19.18 0.54
C ALA A 28 7.24 18.45 1.87
N THR A 29 6.18 18.21 2.63
CA THR A 29 6.24 17.62 3.99
C THR A 29 5.82 16.15 4.05
N ASP A 30 5.33 15.57 2.95
CA ASP A 30 4.93 14.17 2.85
C ASP A 30 6.16 13.26 2.74
N THR A 31 6.77 12.97 3.87
CA THR A 31 7.95 12.09 3.95
C THR A 31 7.62 10.64 3.64
N SER A 32 6.44 10.17 4.05
CA SER A 32 6.01 8.78 3.84
C SER A 32 5.71 8.47 2.37
N GLY A 33 4.91 9.31 1.71
CA GLY A 33 4.62 9.13 0.28
C GLY A 33 5.87 9.31 -0.59
N ARG A 34 6.79 10.21 -0.20
CA ARG A 34 8.08 10.34 -0.86
C ARG A 34 8.92 9.07 -0.68
N ALA A 35 9.00 8.53 0.53
CA ALA A 35 9.74 7.29 0.80
C ALA A 35 9.22 6.13 -0.05
N ILE A 36 7.90 5.98 -0.20
CA ILE A 36 7.33 4.95 -1.09
C ILE A 36 7.82 5.16 -2.53
N ALA A 37 7.72 6.39 -3.05
CA ALA A 37 8.09 6.71 -4.42
C ALA A 37 9.57 6.46 -4.69
N ASP A 38 10.46 6.89 -3.79
CA ASP A 38 11.90 6.72 -3.89
C ASP A 38 12.28 5.23 -3.89
N LEU A 39 11.74 4.46 -2.94
CA LEU A 39 11.97 3.03 -2.82
C LEU A 39 11.48 2.22 -4.04
N LEU A 40 10.35 2.60 -4.62
CA LEU A 40 9.86 2.01 -5.87
C LEU A 40 10.84 2.29 -7.01
N GLY A 41 11.27 3.54 -7.15
CA GLY A 41 12.23 3.96 -8.19
C GLY A 41 13.58 3.24 -8.08
N GLU A 42 14.11 3.09 -6.86
CA GLU A 42 15.36 2.35 -6.58
C GLU A 42 15.29 0.88 -7.02
N ARG A 43 14.10 0.31 -7.06
CA ARG A 43 13.87 -1.08 -7.51
C ARG A 43 13.40 -1.19 -8.96
N GLY A 44 13.41 -0.07 -9.71
CA GLY A 44 13.06 -0.06 -11.13
C GLY A 44 11.55 -0.07 -11.39
N HIS A 45 10.72 0.16 -10.38
CA HIS A 45 9.28 0.35 -10.55
C HIS A 45 8.96 1.81 -10.92
N GLN A 46 7.78 2.03 -11.49
CA GLN A 46 7.35 3.36 -11.94
C GLN A 46 6.26 3.92 -11.05
N VAL A 47 6.43 5.15 -10.59
CA VAL A 47 5.36 5.91 -9.95
C VAL A 47 4.68 6.76 -11.01
N VAL A 48 3.51 6.33 -11.48
CA VAL A 48 2.76 7.00 -12.55
C VAL A 48 1.79 8.06 -12.01
N HIS A 49 1.48 7.99 -10.72
CA HIS A 49 0.62 8.97 -10.06
C HIS A 49 0.99 9.06 -8.57
N ARG A 50 1.08 10.28 -8.05
CA ARG A 50 1.25 10.54 -6.63
C ARG A 50 0.36 11.72 -6.22
N THR A 51 -0.47 11.51 -5.20
CA THR A 51 -1.41 12.53 -4.71
C THR A 51 -1.54 12.48 -3.19
N ILE A 52 -2.03 13.57 -2.64
CA ILE A 52 -2.39 13.71 -1.23
C ILE A 52 -3.87 14.07 -1.19
N VAL A 53 -4.63 13.38 -0.34
CA VAL A 53 -6.03 13.69 -0.07
C VAL A 53 -6.25 13.85 1.43
N ARG A 54 -7.31 14.57 1.78
CA ARG A 54 -7.71 14.73 3.18
C ARG A 54 -8.22 13.39 3.75
N ASP A 55 -8.17 13.27 5.06
CA ASP A 55 -8.71 12.11 5.79
C ASP A 55 -10.24 12.24 5.89
N GLU A 56 -10.88 12.29 4.72
CA GLU A 56 -12.33 12.34 4.51
C GLU A 56 -12.76 11.13 3.69
N ALA A 57 -13.77 10.41 4.15
CA ALA A 57 -14.19 9.13 3.57
C ALA A 57 -14.47 9.21 2.07
N ASP A 58 -15.20 10.23 1.63
CA ASP A 58 -15.56 10.40 0.22
C ASP A 58 -14.32 10.70 -0.65
N GLU A 59 -13.40 11.54 -0.17
CA GLU A 59 -12.16 11.86 -0.90
C GLU A 59 -11.24 10.64 -1.04
N ILE A 60 -11.12 9.85 0.04
CA ILE A 60 -10.34 8.61 0.02
C ILE A 60 -10.97 7.61 -0.95
N HIS A 61 -12.28 7.40 -0.86
CA HIS A 61 -12.99 6.48 -1.76
C HIS A 61 -12.81 6.90 -3.22
N ASP A 62 -13.06 8.17 -3.55
CA ASP A 62 -13.02 8.67 -4.92
C ASP A 62 -11.61 8.57 -5.53
N VAL A 63 -10.56 8.90 -4.78
CA VAL A 63 -9.17 8.79 -5.28
C VAL A 63 -8.77 7.34 -5.51
N LEU A 64 -9.20 6.42 -4.63
CA LEU A 64 -8.91 4.99 -4.80
C LEU A 64 -9.68 4.40 -6.00
N GLU A 65 -10.95 4.74 -6.16
CA GLU A 65 -11.76 4.34 -7.32
C GLU A 65 -11.11 4.83 -8.63
N ALA A 66 -10.69 6.09 -8.66
CA ALA A 66 -10.02 6.67 -9.82
C ALA A 66 -8.68 5.96 -10.12
N ALA A 67 -7.86 5.69 -9.10
CA ALA A 67 -6.59 4.98 -9.27
C ALA A 67 -6.78 3.53 -9.75
N LEU A 68 -7.76 2.82 -9.19
CA LEU A 68 -8.11 1.46 -9.59
C LEU A 68 -8.69 1.41 -11.02
N GLY A 69 -9.33 2.48 -11.49
CA GLY A 69 -9.87 2.60 -12.85
C GLY A 69 -8.83 2.89 -13.93
N ARG A 70 -7.58 3.25 -13.58
CA ARG A 70 -6.54 3.61 -14.56
C ARG A 70 -5.93 2.36 -15.20
N ASP A 71 -5.80 2.36 -16.52
CA ASP A 71 -5.16 1.27 -17.26
C ASP A 71 -3.63 1.25 -17.11
N ASP A 72 -3.03 2.38 -16.71
CA ASP A 72 -1.59 2.53 -16.49
C ASP A 72 -1.15 2.27 -15.04
N VAL A 73 -2.03 1.75 -14.18
CA VAL A 73 -1.75 1.41 -12.77
C VAL A 73 -1.89 -0.09 -12.56
N ASP A 74 -0.90 -0.68 -11.92
CA ASP A 74 -0.88 -2.09 -11.52
C ASP A 74 -1.05 -2.26 -10.00
N VAL A 75 -0.56 -1.28 -9.24
CA VAL A 75 -0.55 -1.29 -7.77
C VAL A 75 -0.96 0.08 -7.25
N VAL A 76 -1.84 0.10 -6.26
CA VAL A 76 -2.20 1.31 -5.50
C VAL A 76 -1.68 1.16 -4.07
N LEU A 77 -0.80 2.07 -3.66
CA LEU A 77 -0.21 2.09 -2.32
C LEU A 77 -0.72 3.32 -1.57
N THR A 78 -1.36 3.10 -0.43
CA THR A 78 -1.82 4.20 0.44
C THR A 78 -1.00 4.28 1.72
N THR A 79 -0.85 5.46 2.28
CA THR A 79 -0.25 5.71 3.59
C THR A 79 -1.06 6.76 4.36
N GLY A 80 -1.36 6.46 5.61
CA GLY A 80 -2.16 7.31 6.50
C GLY A 80 -3.59 6.86 6.72
N GLY A 81 -4.26 7.43 7.70
CA GLY A 81 -5.67 7.17 8.03
C GLY A 81 -5.97 5.76 8.55
N THR A 82 -4.99 5.04 9.09
CA THR A 82 -5.13 3.65 9.55
C THR A 82 -5.25 3.51 11.06
N GLY A 83 -5.28 4.60 11.80
CA GLY A 83 -5.44 4.60 13.26
C GLY A 83 -6.82 4.14 13.73
N ILE A 84 -7.09 4.28 15.02
CA ILE A 84 -8.33 3.85 15.67
C ILE A 84 -9.20 5.03 16.12
N SER A 85 -8.86 6.25 15.73
CA SER A 85 -9.70 7.42 16.02
C SER A 85 -10.95 7.40 15.15
N SER A 86 -11.95 8.19 15.52
CA SER A 86 -13.21 8.26 14.77
C SER A 86 -13.06 8.80 13.33
N ARG A 87 -11.95 9.51 13.04
CA ARG A 87 -11.65 10.00 11.68
C ARG A 87 -10.93 8.99 10.83
N ASP A 88 -10.18 8.07 11.44
CA ASP A 88 -9.40 7.06 10.72
C ASP A 88 -10.33 6.06 10.00
N GLY A 89 -10.54 6.24 8.72
CA GLY A 89 -11.45 5.43 7.91
C GLY A 89 -10.80 4.70 6.74
N THR A 90 -9.50 4.90 6.49
CA THR A 90 -8.82 4.31 5.33
C THR A 90 -8.89 2.79 5.33
N PHE A 91 -8.72 2.15 6.48
CA PHE A 91 -8.77 0.68 6.58
C PHE A 91 -10.14 0.13 6.14
N GLU A 92 -11.23 0.74 6.58
CA GLU A 92 -12.59 0.34 6.24
C GLU A 92 -12.88 0.56 4.76
N ILE A 93 -12.45 1.68 4.20
CA ILE A 93 -12.65 2.01 2.78
C ILE A 93 -11.85 1.04 1.90
N VAL A 94 -10.57 0.85 2.19
CA VAL A 94 -9.73 -0.11 1.47
C VAL A 94 -10.31 -1.51 1.58
N GLY A 95 -10.67 -1.95 2.81
CA GLY A 95 -11.28 -3.26 3.02
C GLY A 95 -12.55 -3.49 2.20
N GLY A 96 -13.38 -2.46 2.06
CA GLY A 96 -14.59 -2.50 1.23
C GLY A 96 -14.33 -2.60 -0.27
N LEU A 97 -13.17 -2.16 -0.75
CA LEU A 97 -12.76 -2.24 -2.15
C LEU A 97 -12.07 -3.57 -2.50
N LEU A 98 -11.57 -4.30 -1.50
CA LEU A 98 -10.88 -5.57 -1.72
C LEU A 98 -11.85 -6.69 -2.11
N GLU A 99 -11.62 -7.29 -3.25
CA GLU A 99 -12.31 -8.51 -3.70
C GLU A 99 -11.70 -9.77 -3.05
N LYS A 100 -10.38 -9.75 -2.84
CA LYS A 100 -9.62 -10.82 -2.19
C LYS A 100 -8.61 -10.23 -1.21
N PRO A 101 -8.90 -10.20 0.09
CA PRO A 101 -7.94 -9.80 1.11
C PRO A 101 -6.71 -10.72 1.15
N ILE A 102 -5.53 -10.15 1.35
CA ILE A 102 -4.28 -10.86 1.62
C ILE A 102 -3.98 -10.70 3.12
N ASP A 103 -4.60 -11.51 3.95
CA ASP A 103 -4.51 -11.41 5.42
C ASP A 103 -3.06 -11.51 5.91
N GLY A 104 -2.25 -12.34 5.25
CA GLY A 104 -0.83 -12.51 5.56
C GLY A 104 -0.01 -11.22 5.52
N PHE A 105 -0.40 -10.22 4.71
CA PHE A 105 0.28 -8.93 4.72
C PHE A 105 0.17 -8.24 6.10
N GLY A 106 -1.03 -8.09 6.61
CA GLY A 106 -1.25 -7.47 7.92
C GLY A 106 -0.65 -8.27 9.07
N GLU A 107 -0.74 -9.60 9.01
CA GLU A 107 -0.15 -10.50 10.01
C GLU A 107 1.37 -10.35 10.08
N LEU A 108 2.05 -10.44 8.94
CA LEU A 108 3.51 -10.30 8.85
C LEU A 108 3.96 -8.88 9.20
N PHE A 109 3.23 -7.87 8.75
CA PHE A 109 3.54 -6.48 9.07
C PHE A 109 3.46 -6.22 10.58
N ARG A 110 2.42 -6.67 11.26
CA ARG A 110 2.29 -6.54 12.71
C ARG A 110 3.35 -7.32 13.47
N MET A 111 3.68 -8.52 13.01
CA MET A 111 4.77 -9.31 13.59
C MET A 111 6.12 -8.59 13.52
N LEU A 112 6.45 -8.03 12.34
CA LEU A 112 7.68 -7.25 12.15
C LEU A 112 7.66 -5.97 12.98
N SER A 113 6.53 -5.26 13.00
CA SER A 113 6.37 -4.03 13.80
C SER A 113 6.52 -4.29 15.30
N TYR A 114 6.08 -5.44 15.78
CA TYR A 114 6.21 -5.80 17.19
C TYR A 114 7.68 -5.82 17.65
N THR A 115 8.59 -6.24 16.79
CA THR A 115 10.03 -6.23 17.08
C THR A 115 10.56 -4.81 17.32
N ASP A 116 10.00 -3.82 16.60
CA ASP A 116 10.48 -2.43 16.67
C ASP A 116 9.76 -1.60 17.73
N ILE A 117 8.44 -1.75 17.86
CA ILE A 117 7.59 -0.89 18.69
C ILE A 117 6.81 -1.65 19.78
N GLY A 118 7.02 -2.96 19.92
CA GLY A 118 6.36 -3.78 20.94
C GLY A 118 4.84 -3.83 20.80
N PRO A 119 4.11 -3.88 21.93
CA PRO A 119 2.64 -4.05 21.93
C PRO A 119 1.85 -3.00 21.15
N ALA A 120 2.41 -1.80 20.91
CA ALA A 120 1.76 -0.78 20.10
C ALA A 120 1.48 -1.25 18.66
N ALA A 121 2.19 -2.29 18.18
CA ALA A 121 1.93 -2.90 16.88
C ALA A 121 0.49 -3.43 16.74
N MET A 122 -0.19 -3.78 17.83
CA MET A 122 -1.59 -4.23 17.79
C MET A 122 -2.57 -3.16 17.28
N LEU A 123 -2.20 -1.88 17.38
CA LEU A 123 -3.03 -0.76 16.91
C LEU A 123 -2.93 -0.55 15.40
N THR A 124 -2.03 -1.25 14.73
CA THR A 124 -1.80 -1.12 13.30
C THR A 124 -2.84 -1.89 12.50
N ARG A 125 -3.61 -1.17 11.66
CA ARG A 125 -4.65 -1.75 10.83
C ARG A 125 -4.25 -1.82 9.35
N ALA A 126 -2.97 -2.04 9.07
CA ALA A 126 -2.47 -2.25 7.71
C ALA A 126 -3.13 -3.46 7.04
N CYS A 127 -3.49 -3.33 5.78
CA CYS A 127 -4.08 -4.41 4.99
C CYS A 127 -3.65 -4.33 3.51
N ALA A 128 -3.82 -5.44 2.82
CA ALA A 128 -3.58 -5.53 1.38
C ALA A 128 -4.53 -6.55 0.75
N GLY A 129 -4.71 -6.46 -0.55
CA GLY A 129 -5.49 -7.42 -1.30
C GLY A 129 -5.59 -7.10 -2.78
N VAL A 130 -6.45 -7.83 -3.45
CA VAL A 130 -6.76 -7.66 -4.87
C VAL A 130 -8.05 -6.86 -5.02
N ALA A 131 -8.01 -5.84 -5.88
CA ALA A 131 -9.15 -5.07 -6.32
C ALA A 131 -9.03 -4.83 -7.84
N ARG A 132 -10.04 -5.22 -8.62
CA ARG A 132 -10.05 -5.05 -10.09
C ARG A 132 -8.77 -5.59 -10.76
N ARG A 133 -8.31 -6.76 -10.36
CA ARG A 133 -7.06 -7.39 -10.85
C ARG A 133 -5.79 -6.56 -10.59
N LYS A 134 -5.82 -5.64 -9.64
CA LYS A 134 -4.70 -4.82 -9.16
C LYS A 134 -4.44 -5.11 -7.70
N ILE A 135 -3.26 -4.73 -7.23
CA ILE A 135 -2.92 -4.80 -5.81
C ILE A 135 -3.26 -3.46 -5.16
N LEU A 136 -3.99 -3.51 -4.08
CA LEU A 136 -4.30 -2.35 -3.24
C LEU A 136 -3.76 -2.59 -1.84
N VAL A 137 -2.96 -1.66 -1.34
CA VAL A 137 -2.29 -1.76 -0.03
C VAL A 137 -2.55 -0.52 0.80
N SER A 138 -2.87 -0.70 2.06
CA SER A 138 -3.00 0.37 3.05
C SER A 138 -1.94 0.23 4.14
N MET A 139 -1.14 1.26 4.31
CA MET A 139 -0.03 1.33 5.29
C MET A 139 -0.24 2.48 6.27
N PRO A 140 0.35 2.39 7.48
CA PRO A 140 0.34 3.50 8.43
C PRO A 140 1.00 4.76 7.87
N GLY A 141 0.69 5.92 8.48
CA GLY A 141 1.20 7.21 8.05
C GLY A 141 2.65 7.51 8.42
N SER A 142 3.29 6.71 9.28
CA SER A 142 4.68 6.97 9.69
C SER A 142 5.67 6.47 8.63
N GLU A 143 6.71 7.27 8.38
CA GLU A 143 7.77 6.90 7.43
C GLU A 143 8.48 5.59 7.82
N ALA A 144 8.72 5.36 9.12
CA ALA A 144 9.34 4.13 9.61
C ALA A 144 8.50 2.90 9.30
N ALA A 145 7.18 2.97 9.51
CA ALA A 145 6.25 1.89 9.19
C ALA A 145 6.19 1.61 7.67
N VAL A 146 6.16 2.66 6.86
CA VAL A 146 6.20 2.56 5.40
C VAL A 146 7.48 1.87 4.94
N ARG A 147 8.64 2.30 5.42
CA ARG A 147 9.92 1.67 5.07
C ARG A 147 9.97 0.20 5.46
N LEU A 148 9.46 -0.14 6.64
CA LEU A 148 9.37 -1.53 7.09
C LEU A 148 8.53 -2.38 6.13
N ALA A 149 7.32 -1.94 5.80
CA ALA A 149 6.42 -2.64 4.89
C ALA A 149 7.02 -2.79 3.48
N MET A 150 7.58 -1.70 2.95
CA MET A 150 8.18 -1.69 1.61
C MET A 150 9.39 -2.62 1.52
N HIS A 151 10.36 -2.50 2.42
CA HIS A 151 11.58 -3.29 2.36
C HIS A 151 11.36 -4.77 2.66
N LYS A 152 10.55 -5.09 3.65
CA LYS A 152 10.41 -6.46 4.17
C LYS A 152 9.36 -7.28 3.44
N LEU A 153 8.31 -6.65 2.91
CA LEU A 153 7.15 -7.36 2.37
C LEU A 153 6.86 -7.02 0.92
N LEU A 154 6.69 -5.74 0.59
CA LEU A 154 6.14 -5.35 -0.70
C LEU A 154 7.17 -5.42 -1.83
N LEU A 155 8.31 -4.75 -1.72
CA LEU A 155 9.32 -4.71 -2.79
C LEU A 155 9.82 -6.09 -3.21
N PRO A 156 10.07 -7.06 -2.29
CA PRO A 156 10.48 -8.39 -2.68
C PRO A 156 9.43 -9.17 -3.49
N GLU A 157 8.15 -8.87 -3.31
CA GLU A 157 7.03 -9.63 -3.86
C GLU A 157 6.15 -8.86 -4.85
N LEU A 158 6.43 -7.58 -5.11
CA LEU A 158 5.51 -6.70 -5.82
C LEU A 158 5.15 -7.20 -7.23
N GLY A 159 6.14 -7.64 -8.00
CA GLY A 159 5.93 -8.22 -9.32
C GLY A 159 5.13 -9.54 -9.26
N HIS A 160 5.43 -10.38 -8.27
CA HIS A 160 4.72 -11.63 -8.05
C HIS A 160 3.24 -11.38 -7.68
N LEU A 161 2.98 -10.45 -6.76
CA LEU A 161 1.62 -10.05 -6.39
C LEU A 161 0.80 -9.57 -7.60
N VAL A 162 1.38 -8.71 -8.44
CA VAL A 162 0.73 -8.22 -9.66
C VAL A 162 0.44 -9.35 -10.64
N ARG A 163 1.38 -10.27 -10.83
CA ARG A 163 1.16 -11.44 -11.69
C ARG A 163 -0.02 -12.28 -11.19
N GLU A 164 -0.05 -12.60 -9.90
CA GLU A 164 -1.13 -13.42 -9.32
C GLU A 164 -2.49 -12.71 -9.35
N ALA A 165 -2.53 -11.38 -9.12
CA ALA A 165 -3.76 -10.60 -9.21
C ALA A 165 -4.38 -10.59 -10.62
N ARG A 166 -3.57 -10.81 -11.66
CA ARG A 166 -4.01 -10.80 -13.06
C ARG A 166 -4.45 -12.16 -13.60
N ARG A 167 -4.14 -13.21 -12.89
CA ARG A 167 -4.55 -14.59 -13.24
C ARG A 167 -6.03 -14.82 -12.93
#